data_246b26ae6436c55bf9066def5dcc6de3
#
_entry.id   246b26ae6436c55bf9066def5dcc6de3
#
_cell.length_a   1.000
_cell.length_b   1.000
_cell.length_c   1.000
_cell.angle_alpha   90.00
_cell.angle_beta   90.00
_cell.angle_gamma   90.00
#
_symmetry.space_group_name_H-M   'P 1'
#
loop_
_entity.id
_entity.type
_entity.pdbx_description
1 polymer ?
#
loop_
_entity_poly.entity_id
_entity_poly.type
_entity_poly.pdbx_seq_one_letter_code
_entity_poly.pdbx_strand_id
1 'polypeptide(L)'
;KKHLFLACALAFGMSACSQHQEQPAESGSPVKTTISPVTAPGKKPDRPAVKLPPKSVPVPSVSPSYNNTPLSPRIPGVTVNRVAVPDKVVALTFDDGPHGTLTPRVLDILRDNNVKGTFFMQGCNVKAHPQVVRRMVSEGHEVGNHTWNHAYLSKVSREKAESQLQSTNEAIRNACGVVPVVMRPPGGYTNAGVASWARQRFGFTTGMWDVDTNDWRKPGSSVVAARAVNGAKPG
;
A
#
# COMPACT_ATOMS: atom_id res chain seq x y z
N LYS A 1 -24.46 0.21 21.51
CA LYS A 1 -23.31 1.16 21.57
C LYS A 1 -22.60 1.06 20.24
N LYS A 2 -22.67 2.10 19.42
CA LYS A 2 -22.02 2.17 18.12
C LYS A 2 -20.55 2.53 18.38
N HIS A 3 -19.64 1.59 18.21
CA HIS A 3 -18.20 1.89 18.17
C HIS A 3 -17.87 2.33 16.73
N LEU A 4 -17.87 3.64 16.51
CA LEU A 4 -17.41 4.26 15.29
C LEU A 4 -15.89 4.42 15.40
N PHE A 5 -15.13 3.56 14.72
CA PHE A 5 -13.68 3.68 14.65
C PHE A 5 -13.30 4.63 13.51
N LEU A 6 -12.64 5.71 13.86
CA LEU A 6 -12.15 6.71 12.93
C LEU A 6 -10.83 6.22 12.31
N ALA A 7 -10.88 5.74 11.07
CA ALA A 7 -9.67 5.43 10.31
C ALA A 7 -9.09 6.73 9.75
N CYS A 8 -7.93 7.13 10.25
CA CYS A 8 -7.16 8.24 9.70
C CYS A 8 -6.33 7.72 8.52
N ALA A 9 -6.85 7.87 7.31
CA ALA A 9 -6.07 7.61 6.10
C ALA A 9 -5.02 8.71 5.96
N LEU A 10 -3.75 8.36 6.11
CA LEU A 10 -2.63 9.26 5.85
C LEU A 10 -2.22 9.05 4.39
N ALA A 11 -2.42 10.07 3.58
CA ALA A 11 -1.94 10.11 2.21
C ALA A 11 -0.42 10.04 2.17
N PHE A 12 0.11 9.03 1.49
CA PHE A 12 1.53 8.82 1.30
C PHE A 12 1.96 9.32 -0.06
N GLY A 13 2.73 10.36 -0.04
CA GLY A 13 3.43 10.85 -1.22
C GLY A 13 4.71 10.05 -1.47
N MET A 14 4.78 9.45 -2.64
CA MET A 14 5.91 9.19 -3.51
C MET A 14 7.01 8.23 -3.08
N SER A 15 6.94 7.13 -3.59
CA SER A 15 7.77 6.26 -4.41
C SER A 15 9.27 6.59 -4.51
N ALA A 16 10.07 5.72 -3.89
CA ALA A 16 11.51 5.64 -4.12
C ALA A 16 11.88 4.79 -5.37
N CYS A 17 10.91 4.47 -6.23
CA CYS A 17 11.11 3.60 -7.40
C CYS A 17 11.00 4.33 -8.75
N SER A 18 11.37 5.62 -8.82
CA SER A 18 11.51 6.33 -10.11
C SER A 18 12.78 5.86 -10.82
N GLN A 19 12.63 5.03 -11.85
CA GLN A 19 13.67 4.84 -12.84
C GLN A 19 13.71 6.07 -13.76
N HIS A 20 14.85 6.72 -13.84
CA HIS A 20 15.18 7.74 -14.84
C HIS A 20 14.94 7.16 -16.24
N GLN A 21 13.99 7.72 -16.99
CA GLN A 21 14.04 7.70 -18.44
C GLN A 21 14.94 8.84 -18.88
N GLU A 22 16.10 8.50 -19.44
CA GLU A 22 16.97 9.45 -20.13
C GLU A 22 16.23 9.99 -21.35
N GLN A 23 15.98 11.29 -21.37
CA GLN A 23 15.67 12.02 -22.60
C GLN A 23 16.97 12.57 -23.19
N PRO A 24 17.10 12.64 -24.51
CA PRO A 24 18.31 13.15 -25.17
C PRO A 24 18.48 14.65 -24.89
N ALA A 25 19.71 15.04 -24.61
CA ALA A 25 20.11 16.42 -24.34
C ALA A 25 19.95 17.30 -25.58
N GLU A 26 19.19 18.38 -25.46
CA GLU A 26 19.31 19.55 -26.35
C GLU A 26 20.36 20.53 -25.83
N SER A 27 21.24 20.92 -26.71
CA SER A 27 22.34 21.86 -26.50
C SER A 27 21.82 23.29 -26.34
N GLY A 28 22.01 23.88 -25.18
CA GLY A 28 21.75 25.32 -24.91
C GLY A 28 22.88 25.97 -24.12
N SER A 29 23.44 27.01 -24.65
CA SER A 29 24.59 27.81 -24.19
C SER A 29 24.44 28.39 -22.76
N PRO A 30 25.57 28.74 -22.08
CA PRO A 30 25.57 29.05 -20.66
C PRO A 30 25.10 30.52 -20.37
N VAL A 31 24.10 30.64 -19.51
CA VAL A 31 23.73 31.93 -18.90
C VAL A 31 24.49 32.11 -17.59
N LYS A 32 25.30 33.14 -17.50
CA LYS A 32 25.97 33.58 -16.26
C LYS A 32 24.94 34.13 -15.28
N THR A 33 24.74 33.48 -14.16
CA THR A 33 23.94 34.02 -13.05
C THR A 33 24.86 34.41 -11.90
N THR A 34 24.85 35.72 -11.60
CA THR A 34 25.55 36.34 -10.46
C THR A 34 24.82 35.99 -9.17
N ILE A 35 25.51 35.36 -8.22
CA ILE A 35 24.94 34.97 -6.92
C ILE A 35 25.27 36.09 -5.92
N SER A 36 24.23 36.75 -5.37
CA SER A 36 24.35 37.60 -4.19
C SER A 36 24.18 36.74 -2.91
N PRO A 37 24.89 37.09 -1.80
CA PRO A 37 24.88 36.29 -0.59
C PRO A 37 23.55 36.40 0.17
N VAL A 38 22.92 35.27 0.46
CA VAL A 38 21.73 35.16 1.29
C VAL A 38 22.15 35.11 2.76
N THR A 39 21.58 35.98 3.55
CA THR A 39 21.67 36.07 5.01
C THR A 39 21.15 34.78 5.68
N ALA A 40 21.81 34.38 6.76
CA ALA A 40 21.50 33.16 7.52
C ALA A 40 20.07 33.12 8.09
N PRO A 41 19.39 31.99 8.08
CA PRO A 41 18.06 31.85 8.65
C PRO A 41 18.09 31.69 10.16
N GLY A 42 17.15 32.38 10.82
CA GLY A 42 16.95 32.40 12.26
C GLY A 42 16.63 31.00 12.86
N LYS A 43 16.92 30.93 14.16
CA LYS A 43 16.74 29.77 15.05
C LYS A 43 15.35 29.13 14.92
N LYS A 44 15.31 27.83 14.58
CA LYS A 44 14.08 27.03 14.61
C LYS A 44 13.60 26.86 16.06
N PRO A 45 12.27 26.85 16.32
CA PRO A 45 11.74 26.53 17.64
C PRO A 45 12.02 25.07 18.00
N ASP A 46 12.44 24.85 19.24
CA ASP A 46 12.71 23.53 19.82
C ASP A 46 11.44 22.67 19.81
N ARG A 47 11.50 21.61 19.03
CA ARG A 47 10.51 20.54 19.03
C ARG A 47 10.91 19.53 20.10
N PRO A 48 10.02 19.13 21.05
CA PRO A 48 10.37 18.16 22.06
C PRO A 48 10.86 16.86 21.44
N ALA A 49 11.99 16.36 21.92
CA ALA A 49 12.60 15.12 21.45
C ALA A 49 11.64 13.94 21.70
N VAL A 50 11.16 13.34 20.59
CA VAL A 50 10.44 12.07 20.64
C VAL A 50 11.45 11.00 21.04
N LYS A 51 11.31 10.43 22.25
CA LYS A 51 12.09 9.27 22.69
C LYS A 51 11.87 8.13 21.71
N LEU A 52 12.92 7.78 20.95
CA LEU A 52 12.95 6.56 20.15
C LEU A 52 12.84 5.35 21.09
N PRO A 53 12.04 4.33 20.74
CA PRO A 53 12.02 3.09 21.50
C PRO A 53 13.38 2.41 21.48
N PRO A 54 13.73 1.61 22.50
CA PRO A 54 15.05 0.99 22.63
C PRO A 54 15.38 0.11 21.44
N LYS A 55 16.65 0.14 21.05
CA LYS A 55 17.21 -0.73 20.00
C LYS A 55 16.98 -2.19 20.34
N SER A 56 16.49 -2.94 19.36
CA SER A 56 16.42 -4.41 19.30
C SER A 56 15.60 -5.09 20.41
N VAL A 57 14.31 -5.26 20.13
CA VAL A 57 13.57 -6.40 20.68
C VAL A 57 14.04 -7.64 19.92
N PRO A 58 14.49 -8.74 20.58
CA PRO A 58 14.83 -9.97 19.89
C PRO A 58 13.59 -10.46 19.11
N VAL A 59 13.71 -10.57 17.79
CA VAL A 59 12.67 -11.22 16.98
C VAL A 59 12.68 -12.70 17.39
N PRO A 60 11.58 -13.25 17.96
CA PRO A 60 11.52 -14.67 18.21
C PRO A 60 11.72 -15.39 16.89
N SER A 61 12.66 -16.31 16.82
CA SER A 61 12.84 -17.23 15.70
C SER A 61 11.72 -18.26 15.73
N VAL A 62 10.53 -17.81 15.41
CA VAL A 62 9.41 -18.70 15.15
C VAL A 62 9.53 -19.04 13.68
N SER A 63 9.98 -20.25 13.37
CA SER A 63 9.69 -20.84 12.05
C SER A 63 8.18 -20.89 11.93
N PRO A 64 7.56 -20.04 11.11
CA PRO A 64 6.12 -20.07 11.01
C PRO A 64 5.72 -21.31 10.24
N SER A 65 5.12 -22.25 10.92
CA SER A 65 4.25 -23.23 10.28
C SER A 65 3.01 -22.46 9.83
N TYR A 66 3.13 -21.74 8.73
CA TYR A 66 1.97 -21.13 8.07
C TYR A 66 1.19 -22.25 7.40
N ASN A 67 0.13 -22.67 8.03
CA ASN A 67 -0.93 -23.34 7.31
C ASN A 67 -1.35 -22.39 6.19
N ASN A 68 -1.21 -22.80 4.94
CA ASN A 68 -1.63 -22.09 3.72
C ASN A 68 -3.16 -21.93 3.62
N THR A 69 -3.83 -21.75 4.73
CA THR A 69 -5.25 -21.44 4.75
C THR A 69 -5.39 -19.94 4.45
N PRO A 70 -5.96 -19.55 3.30
CA PRO A 70 -6.25 -18.15 3.02
C PRO A 70 -7.10 -17.59 4.16
N LEU A 71 -6.69 -16.47 4.74
CA LEU A 71 -7.44 -15.78 5.81
C LEU A 71 -8.84 -15.33 5.34
N SER A 72 -9.04 -15.26 4.03
CA SER A 72 -10.35 -14.94 3.43
C SER A 72 -10.83 -16.08 2.54
N PRO A 73 -12.12 -16.45 2.59
CA PRO A 73 -12.71 -17.36 1.63
C PRO A 73 -12.50 -16.79 0.23
N ARG A 74 -12.01 -17.64 -0.70
CA ARG A 74 -11.87 -17.26 -2.11
C ARG A 74 -13.23 -16.91 -2.66
N ILE A 75 -13.53 -15.62 -2.83
CA ILE A 75 -14.77 -15.18 -3.42
C ILE A 75 -14.74 -15.58 -4.90
N PRO A 76 -15.73 -16.36 -5.39
CA PRO A 76 -15.81 -16.76 -6.79
C PRO A 76 -16.23 -15.56 -7.63
N GLY A 77 -15.31 -14.69 -7.92
CA GLY A 77 -15.50 -13.52 -8.76
C GLY A 77 -14.15 -13.11 -9.31
N VAL A 78 -14.16 -12.39 -10.42
CA VAL A 78 -12.94 -11.90 -11.03
C VAL A 78 -12.59 -10.51 -10.48
N THR A 79 -13.61 -9.68 -10.27
CA THR A 79 -13.47 -8.32 -9.74
C THR A 79 -14.53 -8.05 -8.68
N VAL A 80 -14.12 -7.51 -7.54
CA VAL A 80 -14.98 -7.26 -6.39
C VAL A 80 -14.80 -5.82 -5.91
N ASN A 81 -15.87 -5.05 -5.85
CA ASN A 81 -15.92 -3.72 -5.27
C ASN A 81 -16.54 -3.76 -3.87
N ARG A 82 -17.49 -4.67 -3.71
CA ARG A 82 -18.27 -4.87 -2.49
C ARG A 82 -18.67 -6.33 -2.36
N VAL A 83 -18.81 -6.79 -1.14
CA VAL A 83 -19.29 -8.14 -0.83
C VAL A 83 -20.60 -8.04 -0.03
N ALA A 84 -21.63 -8.76 -0.46
CA ALA A 84 -22.87 -8.84 0.31
C ALA A 84 -22.61 -9.69 1.57
N VAL A 85 -22.64 -9.05 2.72
CA VAL A 85 -22.51 -9.69 4.04
C VAL A 85 -23.66 -9.27 4.94
N PRO A 86 -24.14 -10.15 5.83
CA PRO A 86 -25.24 -9.84 6.73
C PRO A 86 -24.86 -8.81 7.81
N ASP A 87 -23.57 -8.76 8.16
CA ASP A 87 -23.04 -7.90 9.21
C ASP A 87 -22.75 -6.48 8.70
N LYS A 88 -22.84 -5.51 9.61
CA LYS A 88 -22.47 -4.12 9.31
C LYS A 88 -20.95 -3.94 9.44
N VAL A 89 -20.21 -4.47 8.50
CA VAL A 89 -18.75 -4.41 8.42
C VAL A 89 -18.29 -3.67 7.17
N VAL A 90 -17.08 -3.14 7.22
CA VAL A 90 -16.36 -2.53 6.10
C VAL A 90 -14.94 -3.05 6.05
N ALA A 91 -14.35 -3.18 4.86
CA ALA A 91 -12.94 -3.49 4.69
C ALA A 91 -12.13 -2.19 4.57
N LEU A 92 -11.15 -2.01 5.46
CA LEU A 92 -10.15 -0.94 5.32
C LEU A 92 -9.02 -1.44 4.43
N THR A 93 -8.72 -0.68 3.39
CA THR A 93 -7.67 -1.05 2.44
C THR A 93 -6.67 0.10 2.26
N PHE A 94 -5.39 -0.25 2.08
CA PHE A 94 -4.28 0.68 1.96
C PHE A 94 -3.43 0.27 0.75
N ASP A 95 -3.17 1.21 -0.15
CA ASP A 95 -2.40 0.99 -1.36
C ASP A 95 -0.97 1.55 -1.23
N ASP A 96 -0.09 1.21 -2.18
CA ASP A 96 1.27 1.74 -2.38
C ASP A 96 2.34 1.37 -1.36
N GLY A 97 1.99 0.93 -0.16
CA GLY A 97 2.97 0.56 0.87
C GLY A 97 3.90 -0.61 0.47
N PRO A 98 4.71 -1.06 1.42
CA PRO A 98 4.97 -0.43 2.72
C PRO A 98 5.92 0.75 2.66
N HIS A 99 5.73 1.73 3.54
CA HIS A 99 6.69 2.79 3.83
C HIS A 99 7.37 2.52 5.18
N GLY A 100 8.71 2.69 5.25
CA GLY A 100 9.50 2.30 6.41
C GLY A 100 9.14 2.95 7.74
N THR A 101 8.56 4.16 7.73
CA THR A 101 8.18 4.88 8.95
C THR A 101 6.68 5.09 9.10
N LEU A 102 5.97 5.25 8.01
CA LEU A 102 4.55 5.63 8.06
C LEU A 102 3.66 4.41 8.18
N THR A 103 3.95 3.34 7.46
CA THR A 103 3.17 2.11 7.59
C THR A 103 3.22 1.52 9.00
N PRO A 104 4.36 1.49 9.72
CA PRO A 104 4.37 1.11 11.15
C PRO A 104 3.41 1.92 12.02
N ARG A 105 3.27 3.23 11.77
CA ARG A 105 2.32 4.07 12.51
C ARG A 105 0.85 3.72 12.22
N VAL A 106 0.54 3.35 10.98
CA VAL A 106 -0.79 2.84 10.62
C VAL A 106 -1.06 1.52 11.35
N LEU A 107 -0.09 0.61 11.36
CA LEU A 107 -0.21 -0.67 12.08
C LEU A 107 -0.41 -0.45 13.59
N ASP A 108 0.29 0.52 14.21
CA ASP A 108 0.07 0.87 15.62
C ASP A 108 -1.38 1.31 15.87
N ILE A 109 -1.92 2.19 15.02
CA ILE A 109 -3.31 2.66 15.14
C ILE A 109 -4.30 1.51 14.97
N LEU A 110 -4.10 0.64 13.98
CA LEU A 110 -4.97 -0.52 13.75
C LEU A 110 -4.94 -1.49 14.94
N ARG A 111 -3.76 -1.80 15.46
CA ARG A 111 -3.58 -2.63 16.65
C ARG A 111 -4.28 -2.04 17.87
N ASP A 112 -4.04 -0.76 18.17
CA ASP A 112 -4.57 -0.07 19.34
C ASP A 112 -6.10 0.02 19.31
N ASN A 113 -6.70 -0.09 18.11
CA ASN A 113 -8.15 -0.14 17.93
C ASN A 113 -8.70 -1.55 17.64
N ASN A 114 -7.86 -2.59 17.68
CA ASN A 114 -8.23 -3.97 17.35
C ASN A 114 -8.89 -4.10 15.96
N VAL A 115 -8.36 -3.38 14.97
CA VAL A 115 -8.87 -3.37 13.60
C VAL A 115 -7.87 -4.06 12.67
N LYS A 116 -8.37 -4.84 11.71
CA LYS A 116 -7.55 -5.42 10.65
C LYS A 116 -7.77 -4.66 9.34
N GLY A 117 -6.76 -4.66 8.49
CA GLY A 117 -6.80 -4.04 7.18
C GLY A 117 -6.18 -4.92 6.11
N THR A 118 -6.38 -4.56 4.85
CA THR A 118 -5.75 -5.17 3.68
C THR A 118 -4.75 -4.19 3.08
N PHE A 119 -3.52 -4.63 2.84
CA PHE A 119 -2.45 -3.81 2.29
C PHE A 119 -2.07 -4.29 0.89
N PHE A 120 -2.43 -3.52 -0.13
CA PHE A 120 -2.01 -3.76 -1.51
C PHE A 120 -0.65 -3.09 -1.74
N MET A 121 0.39 -3.89 -1.87
CA MET A 121 1.77 -3.41 -1.79
C MET A 121 2.48 -3.42 -3.14
N GLN A 122 3.28 -2.38 -3.38
CA GLN A 122 4.25 -2.37 -4.48
C GLN A 122 5.45 -3.27 -4.16
N GLY A 123 5.85 -4.13 -5.09
CA GLY A 123 6.92 -5.10 -4.86
C GLY A 123 8.27 -4.46 -4.53
N CYS A 124 8.59 -3.31 -5.13
CA CYS A 124 9.81 -2.55 -4.83
C CYS A 124 9.84 -2.07 -3.37
N ASN A 125 8.69 -1.64 -2.82
CA ASN A 125 8.56 -1.20 -1.44
C ASN A 125 8.61 -2.39 -0.46
N VAL A 126 8.03 -3.53 -0.85
CA VAL A 126 8.17 -4.79 -0.10
C VAL A 126 9.64 -5.19 0.02
N LYS A 127 10.39 -5.15 -1.10
CA LYS A 127 11.83 -5.44 -1.11
C LYS A 127 12.62 -4.49 -0.21
N ALA A 128 12.24 -3.22 -0.17
CA ALA A 128 12.90 -2.21 0.66
C ALA A 128 12.58 -2.34 2.16
N HIS A 129 11.39 -2.83 2.51
CA HIS A 129 10.89 -2.85 3.88
C HIS A 129 10.27 -4.21 4.30
N PRO A 130 10.97 -5.35 4.12
CA PRO A 130 10.41 -6.69 4.37
C PRO A 130 9.99 -6.91 5.82
N GLN A 131 10.64 -6.22 6.79
CA GLN A 131 10.27 -6.30 8.21
C GLN A 131 8.88 -5.71 8.49
N VAL A 132 8.45 -4.70 7.72
CA VAL A 132 7.11 -4.12 7.88
C VAL A 132 6.05 -5.09 7.36
N VAL A 133 6.34 -5.81 6.27
CA VAL A 133 5.44 -6.84 5.73
C VAL A 133 5.28 -8.01 6.70
N ARG A 134 6.38 -8.47 7.32
CA ARG A 134 6.31 -9.49 8.38
C ARG A 134 5.41 -9.06 9.53
N ARG A 135 5.53 -7.79 9.95
CA ARG A 135 4.70 -7.22 11.00
C ARG A 135 3.22 -7.21 10.59
N MET A 136 2.88 -6.79 9.36
CA MET A 136 1.49 -6.84 8.86
C MET A 136 0.89 -8.23 9.03
N VAL A 137 1.59 -9.27 8.58
CA VAL A 137 1.11 -10.64 8.63
C VAL A 137 1.02 -11.14 10.08
N SER A 138 2.02 -10.87 10.92
CA SER A 138 2.02 -11.29 12.33
C SER A 138 0.91 -10.63 13.15
N GLU A 139 0.49 -9.42 12.76
CA GLU A 139 -0.64 -8.73 13.38
C GLU A 139 -2.00 -9.10 12.76
N GLY A 140 -2.04 -10.05 11.79
CA GLY A 140 -3.25 -10.59 11.19
C GLY A 140 -3.90 -9.70 10.14
N HIS A 141 -3.11 -8.85 9.48
CA HIS A 141 -3.54 -8.09 8.31
C HIS A 141 -3.42 -8.91 7.04
N GLU A 142 -4.30 -8.66 6.07
CA GLU A 142 -4.22 -9.24 4.73
C GLU A 142 -3.19 -8.48 3.88
N VAL A 143 -2.46 -9.22 3.03
CA VAL A 143 -1.48 -8.67 2.12
C VAL A 143 -1.84 -8.98 0.67
N GLY A 144 -1.83 -7.96 -0.17
CA GLY A 144 -2.21 -8.01 -1.58
C GLY A 144 -1.12 -7.48 -2.51
N ASN A 145 -1.26 -7.82 -3.79
CA ASN A 145 -0.35 -7.42 -4.85
C ASN A 145 -0.83 -6.10 -5.50
N HIS A 146 0.07 -5.12 -5.60
CA HIS A 146 -0.19 -3.82 -6.25
C HIS A 146 0.84 -3.52 -7.35
N THR A 147 1.29 -4.56 -8.07
CA THR A 147 2.36 -4.53 -9.08
C THR A 147 3.74 -4.19 -8.48
N TRP A 148 4.81 -4.28 -9.29
CA TRP A 148 6.16 -4.04 -8.81
C TRP A 148 6.44 -2.56 -8.51
N ASN A 149 6.11 -1.67 -9.45
CA ASN A 149 6.39 -0.24 -9.40
C ASN A 149 5.20 0.62 -9.87
N HIS A 150 4.00 0.21 -9.49
CA HIS A 150 2.75 0.91 -9.80
C HIS A 150 2.39 0.93 -11.31
N ALA A 151 2.81 -0.09 -12.08
CA ALA A 151 2.49 -0.18 -13.49
C ALA A 151 0.98 -0.41 -13.73
N TYR A 152 0.40 0.36 -14.64
CA TYR A 152 -1.00 0.21 -15.03
C TYR A 152 -1.18 -1.00 -15.94
N LEU A 153 -1.73 -2.10 -15.42
CA LEU A 153 -1.79 -3.41 -16.08
C LEU A 153 -2.48 -3.40 -17.43
N SER A 154 -3.48 -2.54 -17.64
CA SER A 154 -4.16 -2.39 -18.92
C SER A 154 -3.41 -1.49 -19.95
N LYS A 155 -2.28 -0.91 -19.56
CA LYS A 155 -1.47 0.01 -20.39
C LYS A 155 -0.11 -0.55 -20.77
N VAL A 156 0.23 -1.74 -20.32
CA VAL A 156 1.50 -2.43 -20.62
C VAL A 156 1.24 -3.74 -21.36
N SER A 157 2.28 -4.32 -21.98
CA SER A 157 2.15 -5.63 -22.62
C SER A 157 1.81 -6.72 -21.60
N ARG A 158 1.28 -7.82 -22.06
CA ARG A 158 0.94 -9.00 -21.23
C ARG A 158 2.15 -9.50 -20.43
N GLU A 159 3.28 -9.62 -21.10
CA GLU A 159 4.54 -10.12 -20.52
C GLU A 159 5.04 -9.16 -19.44
N LYS A 160 4.93 -7.87 -19.66
CA LYS A 160 5.28 -6.86 -18.67
C LYS A 160 4.34 -6.91 -17.47
N ALA A 161 3.04 -7.05 -17.71
CA ALA A 161 2.04 -7.19 -16.64
C ALA A 161 2.31 -8.46 -15.81
N GLU A 162 2.63 -9.58 -16.45
CA GLU A 162 2.99 -10.82 -15.77
C GLU A 162 4.23 -10.67 -14.89
N SER A 163 5.30 -10.10 -15.45
CA SER A 163 6.53 -9.80 -14.71
C SER A 163 6.27 -8.91 -13.48
N GLN A 164 5.44 -7.88 -13.61
CA GLN A 164 5.07 -6.99 -12.52
C GLN A 164 4.39 -7.73 -11.35
N LEU A 165 3.43 -8.60 -11.67
CA LEU A 165 2.69 -9.36 -10.66
C LEU A 165 3.56 -10.47 -10.05
N GLN A 166 4.31 -11.21 -10.86
CA GLN A 166 5.15 -12.29 -10.40
C GLN A 166 6.26 -11.79 -9.46
N SER A 167 7.01 -10.77 -9.86
CA SER A 167 8.09 -10.21 -9.05
C SER A 167 7.57 -9.68 -7.70
N THR A 168 6.37 -9.12 -7.67
CA THR A 168 5.73 -8.65 -6.44
C THR A 168 5.34 -9.82 -5.53
N ASN A 169 4.75 -10.88 -6.09
CA ASN A 169 4.43 -12.10 -5.33
C ASN A 169 5.70 -12.72 -4.71
N GLU A 170 6.77 -12.77 -5.49
CA GLU A 170 8.06 -13.29 -5.00
C GLU A 170 8.61 -12.42 -3.87
N ALA A 171 8.55 -11.09 -3.99
CA ALA A 171 8.98 -10.20 -2.92
C ALA A 171 8.16 -10.38 -1.64
N ILE A 172 6.83 -10.47 -1.74
CA ILE A 172 5.94 -10.68 -0.59
C ILE A 172 6.23 -12.05 0.04
N ARG A 173 6.29 -13.11 -0.76
CA ARG A 173 6.64 -14.46 -0.27
C ARG A 173 7.98 -14.49 0.42
N ASN A 174 9.01 -13.86 -0.14
CA ASN A 174 10.35 -13.81 0.47
C ASN A 174 10.37 -12.98 1.76
N ALA A 175 9.51 -11.98 1.87
CA ALA A 175 9.40 -11.15 3.07
C ALA A 175 8.70 -11.85 4.24
N CYS A 176 7.60 -12.57 3.99
CA CYS A 176 6.71 -13.09 5.04
C CYS A 176 6.20 -14.52 4.85
N GLY A 177 6.60 -15.22 3.80
CA GLY A 177 6.16 -16.60 3.50
C GLY A 177 4.76 -16.70 2.86
N VAL A 178 4.00 -15.62 2.77
CA VAL A 178 2.64 -15.61 2.22
C VAL A 178 2.66 -15.35 0.73
N VAL A 179 1.83 -16.07 -0.03
CA VAL A 179 1.52 -15.78 -1.43
C VAL A 179 0.18 -15.06 -1.48
N PRO A 180 0.12 -13.80 -1.97
CA PRO A 180 -1.13 -13.06 -2.05
C PRO A 180 -2.18 -13.77 -2.91
N VAL A 181 -3.43 -13.73 -2.48
CA VAL A 181 -4.58 -14.24 -3.23
C VAL A 181 -5.47 -13.11 -3.77
N VAL A 182 -5.15 -11.88 -3.38
CA VAL A 182 -5.82 -10.66 -3.85
C VAL A 182 -4.83 -9.73 -4.52
N MET A 183 -5.30 -9.03 -5.53
CA MET A 183 -4.56 -7.93 -6.15
C MET A 183 -5.44 -6.71 -6.32
N ARG A 184 -4.83 -5.54 -6.38
CA ARG A 184 -5.48 -4.31 -6.83
C ARG A 184 -4.64 -3.69 -7.95
N PRO A 185 -5.22 -3.47 -9.14
CA PRO A 185 -4.50 -2.81 -10.22
C PRO A 185 -4.30 -1.33 -9.88
N PRO A 186 -3.09 -0.78 -10.06
CA PRO A 186 -2.80 0.62 -9.82
C PRO A 186 -3.78 1.57 -10.50
N GLY A 187 -4.28 2.56 -9.75
CA GLY A 187 -5.27 3.53 -10.22
C GLY A 187 -6.59 2.93 -10.70
N GLY A 188 -6.86 1.65 -10.41
CA GLY A 188 -8.03 0.93 -10.93
C GLY A 188 -7.94 0.59 -12.43
N TYR A 189 -6.79 0.82 -13.08
CA TYR A 189 -6.61 0.56 -14.51
C TYR A 189 -6.59 -0.94 -14.82
N THR A 190 -7.78 -1.50 -15.00
CA THR A 190 -8.02 -2.90 -15.36
C THR A 190 -9.15 -3.02 -16.37
N ASN A 191 -9.36 -4.22 -16.89
CA ASN A 191 -10.52 -4.61 -17.68
C ASN A 191 -10.79 -6.10 -17.44
N ALA A 192 -11.90 -6.61 -17.97
CA ALA A 192 -12.30 -8.01 -17.78
C ALA A 192 -11.23 -9.00 -18.26
N GLY A 193 -10.51 -8.69 -19.33
CA GLY A 193 -9.42 -9.52 -19.87
C GLY A 193 -8.25 -9.61 -18.90
N VAL A 194 -7.81 -8.46 -18.36
CA VAL A 194 -6.71 -8.40 -17.36
C VAL A 194 -7.11 -9.15 -16.09
N ALA A 195 -8.31 -8.90 -15.56
CA ALA A 195 -8.76 -9.53 -14.32
C ALA A 195 -8.93 -11.06 -14.48
N SER A 196 -9.52 -11.52 -15.60
CA SER A 196 -9.67 -12.93 -15.92
C SER A 196 -8.33 -13.63 -16.02
N TRP A 197 -7.41 -13.03 -16.76
CA TRP A 197 -6.07 -13.55 -16.91
C TRP A 197 -5.29 -13.63 -15.58
N ALA A 198 -5.30 -12.56 -14.80
CA ALA A 198 -4.61 -12.55 -13.51
C ALA A 198 -5.16 -13.63 -12.56
N ARG A 199 -6.46 -13.90 -12.62
CA ARG A 199 -7.07 -15.01 -11.91
C ARG A 199 -6.58 -16.37 -12.41
N GLN A 200 -6.58 -16.58 -13.73
CA GLN A 200 -6.14 -17.86 -14.31
C GLN A 200 -4.67 -18.16 -14.01
N ARG A 201 -3.83 -17.13 -14.11
CA ARG A 201 -2.37 -17.26 -13.99
C ARG A 201 -1.88 -17.31 -12.55
N PHE A 202 -2.49 -16.51 -11.65
CA PHE A 202 -2.03 -16.32 -10.27
C PHE A 202 -3.07 -16.68 -9.21
N GLY A 203 -4.31 -16.98 -9.59
CA GLY A 203 -5.40 -17.25 -8.67
C GLY A 203 -5.99 -15.99 -8.01
N PHE A 204 -5.66 -14.79 -8.48
CA PHE A 204 -6.09 -13.56 -7.86
C PHE A 204 -7.60 -13.30 -7.92
N THR A 205 -8.13 -12.76 -6.84
CA THR A 205 -9.33 -11.92 -6.87
C THR A 205 -8.89 -10.47 -7.01
N THR A 206 -9.47 -9.76 -7.98
CA THR A 206 -9.22 -8.32 -8.17
C THR A 206 -10.08 -7.52 -7.22
N GLY A 207 -9.47 -6.97 -6.17
CA GLY A 207 -10.14 -6.11 -5.19
C GLY A 207 -10.09 -4.65 -5.64
N MET A 208 -11.24 -4.05 -5.87
CA MET A 208 -11.39 -2.63 -6.12
C MET A 208 -11.83 -1.91 -4.83
N TRP A 209 -12.53 -0.81 -4.95
CA TRP A 209 -13.09 -0.06 -3.82
C TRP A 209 -14.49 0.46 -4.15
N ASP A 210 -15.28 0.71 -3.12
CA ASP A 210 -16.58 1.33 -3.22
C ASP A 210 -16.52 2.81 -2.78
N VAL A 211 -15.61 3.12 -1.86
CA VAL A 211 -15.37 4.48 -1.37
C VAL A 211 -13.96 4.92 -1.73
N ASP A 212 -13.85 5.95 -2.57
CA ASP A 212 -12.59 6.62 -2.87
C ASP A 212 -12.45 7.87 -2.00
N THR A 213 -11.47 7.88 -1.13
CA THR A 213 -11.19 9.03 -0.27
C THR A 213 -10.47 10.15 -1.01
N ASN A 214 -9.92 9.88 -2.19
CA ASN A 214 -9.06 10.78 -2.96
C ASN A 214 -7.92 11.37 -2.11
N ASP A 215 -7.36 10.59 -1.20
CA ASP A 215 -6.28 10.97 -0.29
C ASP A 215 -4.98 11.31 -1.03
N TRP A 216 -4.72 10.66 -2.17
CA TRP A 216 -3.62 10.94 -3.08
C TRP A 216 -3.59 12.40 -3.58
N ARG A 217 -4.72 13.10 -3.57
CA ARG A 217 -4.82 14.55 -3.86
C ARG A 217 -4.44 15.44 -2.67
N LYS A 218 -4.13 14.85 -1.51
CA LYS A 218 -3.74 15.54 -0.27
C LYS A 218 -4.76 16.62 0.20
N PRO A 219 -6.07 16.32 0.25
CA PRO A 219 -7.11 17.31 0.61
C PRO A 219 -7.13 17.65 2.11
N GLY A 220 -6.25 17.04 2.90
CA GLY A 220 -6.21 17.12 4.36
C GLY A 220 -6.94 15.95 5.04
N SER A 221 -6.48 15.61 6.25
CA SER A 221 -6.93 14.40 6.97
C SER A 221 -8.41 14.43 7.33
N SER A 222 -8.96 15.59 7.70
CA SER A 222 -10.39 15.74 8.01
C SER A 222 -11.30 15.44 6.82
N VAL A 223 -10.90 15.88 5.62
CA VAL A 223 -11.64 15.61 4.38
C VAL A 223 -11.60 14.14 4.02
N VAL A 224 -10.43 13.50 4.14
CA VAL A 224 -10.26 12.06 3.92
C VAL A 224 -11.13 11.26 4.89
N ALA A 225 -11.07 11.58 6.18
CA ALA A 225 -11.88 10.92 7.20
C ALA A 225 -13.39 11.09 6.95
N ALA A 226 -13.84 12.29 6.59
CA ALA A 226 -15.25 12.55 6.28
C ALA A 226 -15.73 11.73 5.07
N ARG A 227 -14.93 11.64 4.00
CA ARG A 227 -15.24 10.82 2.82
C ARG A 227 -15.34 9.33 3.17
N ALA A 228 -14.39 8.82 3.96
CA ALA A 228 -14.41 7.43 4.41
C ALA A 228 -15.68 7.12 5.23
N VAL A 229 -15.99 7.96 6.24
CA VAL A 229 -17.12 7.75 7.15
C VAL A 229 -18.46 7.90 6.44
N ASN A 230 -18.63 8.96 5.64
CA ASN A 230 -19.91 9.24 4.96
C ASN A 230 -20.16 8.31 3.77
N GLY A 231 -19.12 7.80 3.14
CA GLY A 231 -19.21 6.86 2.03
C GLY A 231 -19.39 5.41 2.47
N ALA A 232 -19.01 5.07 3.70
CA ALA A 232 -19.01 3.69 4.19
C ALA A 232 -20.44 3.11 4.23
N LYS A 233 -20.60 1.95 3.61
CA LYS A 233 -21.82 1.13 3.62
C LYS A 233 -21.43 -0.30 3.95
N PRO A 234 -22.32 -1.10 4.57
CA PRO A 234 -22.07 -2.52 4.79
C PRO A 234 -21.76 -3.26 3.49
N GLY A 235 -20.74 -4.13 3.51
CA GLY A 235 -20.38 -4.97 2.37
C GLY A 235 -18.94 -4.96 1.96
#